data_1ef344b6a572d6c80c65007751f6b10f
#
_entry.id   1ef344b6a572d6c80c65007751f6b10f
#
_cell.length_a   1.000
_cell.length_b   1.000
_cell.length_c   1.000
_cell.angle_alpha   90.00
_cell.angle_beta   90.00
_cell.angle_gamma   90.00
#
_symmetry.space_group_name_H-M   'P 1'
#
loop_
_entity.id
_entity.type
_entity.pdbx_description
1 polymer ?
#
loop_
_entity_poly.entity_id
_entity_poly.type
_entity_poly.pdbx_seq_one_letter_code
_entity_poly.pdbx_strand_id
1 'polypeptide(L)'
;GIIKLLSEMVEIKSISSDKNHRDDVDASAQFVQNLFAGLGLNTQVIKVAGGMPAVVAHTEIDPSKKTVLLYAHHDVQPVGDLSMWDTEPFNPVLKEGRLYGRGSGDNKAGVVVHYNVVKKLLEDLPVNIRIFVEGEEEIGSPTMSDFIEQNREALEADVIVIADSANVKIGVPTITTTLRGLVDGFIEVDQPMRPVHSGMGGGIVPDAFMVLSKIIASFHDDKGNLQ
;
A
#
# COMPACT_ATOMS: atom_id res chain seq x y z
N GLY A 1 22.92 -5.77 7.17
CA GLY A 1 22.64 -6.27 5.83
C GLY A 1 21.16 -6.18 5.51
N ILE A 2 20.76 -6.45 4.27
CA ILE A 2 19.39 -6.28 3.74
C ILE A 2 18.35 -7.03 4.59
N ILE A 3 18.61 -8.29 4.90
CA ILE A 3 17.68 -9.12 5.70
C ILE A 3 17.45 -8.52 7.09
N LYS A 4 18.53 -8.08 7.77
CA LYS A 4 18.40 -7.46 9.08
C LYS A 4 17.54 -6.20 9.03
N LEU A 5 17.79 -5.32 8.07
CA LEU A 5 17.02 -4.09 7.88
C LEU A 5 15.54 -4.38 7.64
N LEU A 6 15.23 -5.33 6.73
CA LEU A 6 13.85 -5.73 6.46
C LEU A 6 13.20 -6.34 7.70
N SER A 7 13.92 -7.16 8.46
CA SER A 7 13.41 -7.72 9.71
C SER A 7 13.03 -6.63 10.72
N GLU A 8 13.92 -5.65 10.94
CA GLU A 8 13.64 -4.51 11.83
C GLU A 8 12.40 -3.72 11.41
N MET A 9 12.17 -3.56 10.09
CA MET A 9 10.94 -2.94 9.59
C MET A 9 9.71 -3.81 9.82
N VAL A 10 9.81 -5.13 9.59
CA VAL A 10 8.68 -6.07 9.76
C VAL A 10 8.21 -6.14 11.22
N GLU A 11 9.09 -5.98 12.20
CA GLU A 11 8.75 -5.95 13.62
C GLU A 11 7.81 -4.80 14.01
N ILE A 12 7.78 -3.71 13.21
CA ILE A 12 6.87 -2.58 13.44
C ILE A 12 5.49 -2.91 12.87
N LYS A 13 4.48 -2.95 13.73
CA LYS A 13 3.10 -3.34 13.39
C LYS A 13 2.31 -2.21 12.74
N SER A 14 2.79 -1.66 11.66
CA SER A 14 2.21 -0.48 10.99
C SER A 14 0.89 -0.77 10.26
N ILE A 15 -0.11 -1.32 10.97
CA ILE A 15 -1.44 -1.66 10.43
C ILE A 15 -2.27 -0.38 10.29
N SER A 16 -2.38 0.15 9.08
CA SER A 16 -3.07 1.41 8.79
C SER A 16 -4.58 1.38 9.07
N SER A 17 -5.21 0.22 8.89
CA SER A 17 -6.65 0.06 9.11
C SER A 17 -7.07 -0.04 10.59
N ASP A 18 -6.13 -0.27 11.52
CA ASP A 18 -6.42 -0.43 12.95
C ASP A 18 -6.00 0.81 13.74
N LYS A 19 -6.98 1.43 14.42
CA LYS A 19 -6.75 2.61 15.27
C LYS A 19 -5.81 2.36 16.44
N ASN A 20 -5.69 1.12 16.91
CA ASN A 20 -4.79 0.75 18.00
C ASN A 20 -3.31 0.71 17.57
N HIS A 21 -3.04 0.71 16.26
CA HIS A 21 -1.71 0.69 15.66
C HIS A 21 -1.27 2.04 15.09
N ARG A 22 -1.93 3.15 15.46
CA ARG A 22 -1.56 4.49 14.99
C ARG A 22 -0.13 4.88 15.35
N ASP A 23 0.27 4.60 16.58
CA ASP A 23 1.62 4.87 17.06
C ASP A 23 2.67 4.00 16.32
N ASP A 24 2.30 2.79 15.93
CA ASP A 24 3.16 1.91 15.13
C ASP A 24 3.32 2.43 13.70
N VAL A 25 2.26 3.00 13.11
CA VAL A 25 2.35 3.64 11.80
C VAL A 25 3.25 4.87 11.86
N ASP A 26 3.10 5.72 12.89
CA ASP A 26 3.97 6.87 13.13
C ASP A 26 5.44 6.41 13.35
N ALA A 27 5.66 5.35 14.12
CA ALA A 27 6.99 4.78 14.35
C ALA A 27 7.61 4.22 13.05
N SER A 28 6.81 3.60 12.19
CA SER A 28 7.26 3.11 10.88
C SER A 28 7.69 4.25 9.97
N ALA A 29 6.91 5.34 9.91
CA ALA A 29 7.29 6.53 9.15
C ALA A 29 8.60 7.13 9.67
N GLN A 30 8.75 7.24 11.00
CA GLN A 30 9.98 7.74 11.61
C GLN A 30 11.18 6.84 11.32
N PHE A 31 10.99 5.52 11.32
CA PHE A 31 12.03 4.57 10.92
C PHE A 31 12.49 4.82 9.49
N VAL A 32 11.56 4.93 8.55
CA VAL A 32 11.83 5.20 7.13
C VAL A 32 12.52 6.55 6.95
N GLN A 33 12.07 7.59 7.65
CA GLN A 33 12.72 8.90 7.63
C GLN A 33 14.18 8.81 8.07
N ASN A 34 14.45 8.19 9.22
CA ASN A 34 15.79 8.02 9.75
C ASN A 34 16.69 7.20 8.81
N LEU A 35 16.12 6.21 8.13
CA LEU A 35 16.81 5.37 7.17
C LEU A 35 17.39 6.18 6.01
N PHE A 36 16.58 7.03 5.37
CA PHE A 36 17.02 7.87 4.26
C PHE A 36 17.84 9.09 4.73
N ALA A 37 17.53 9.66 5.89
CA ALA A 37 18.37 10.70 6.50
C ALA A 37 19.78 10.20 6.79
N GLY A 38 19.94 8.94 7.18
CA GLY A 38 21.24 8.29 7.38
C GLY A 38 22.09 8.17 6.11
N LEU A 39 21.50 8.33 4.93
CA LEU A 39 22.20 8.45 3.64
C LEU A 39 22.52 9.91 3.28
N GLY A 40 22.14 10.89 4.09
CA GLY A 40 22.35 12.31 3.81
C GLY A 40 21.26 12.94 2.92
N LEU A 41 20.12 12.28 2.69
CA LEU A 41 19.01 12.88 1.97
C LEU A 41 18.27 13.88 2.87
N ASN A 42 17.70 14.92 2.27
CA ASN A 42 16.72 15.77 2.93
C ASN A 42 15.43 14.97 3.09
N THR A 43 14.96 14.84 4.33
CA THR A 43 13.81 13.98 4.64
C THR A 43 12.77 14.70 5.48
N GLN A 44 11.50 14.43 5.22
CA GLN A 44 10.38 14.93 6.01
C GLN A 44 9.33 13.84 6.19
N VAL A 45 8.69 13.81 7.36
CA VAL A 45 7.43 13.12 7.57
C VAL A 45 6.32 14.13 7.39
N ILE A 46 5.42 13.88 6.47
CA ILE A 46 4.30 14.76 6.15
C ILE A 46 3.00 14.02 6.42
N LYS A 47 2.06 14.72 7.05
CA LYS A 47 0.72 14.22 7.34
C LYS A 47 -0.30 15.24 6.88
N VAL A 48 -1.12 14.88 5.93
CA VAL A 48 -2.26 15.70 5.52
C VAL A 48 -3.45 15.45 6.45
N ALA A 49 -4.44 16.35 6.45
CA ALA A 49 -5.58 16.24 7.33
C ALA A 49 -6.34 14.93 7.12
N GLY A 50 -6.51 14.16 8.20
CA GLY A 50 -7.19 12.86 8.16
C GLY A 50 -6.33 11.68 7.70
N GLY A 51 -5.15 11.93 7.12
CA GLY A 51 -4.26 10.90 6.57
C GLY A 51 -3.28 10.31 7.58
N MET A 52 -2.58 9.28 7.13
CA MET A 52 -1.44 8.70 7.82
C MET A 52 -0.14 9.44 7.46
N PRO A 53 0.93 9.27 8.26
CA PRO A 53 2.21 9.87 7.95
C PRO A 53 2.82 9.22 6.69
N ALA A 54 3.26 10.06 5.78
CA ALA A 54 4.07 9.67 4.63
C ALA A 54 5.48 10.26 4.75
N VAL A 55 6.46 9.60 4.15
CA VAL A 55 7.84 10.07 4.13
C VAL A 55 8.18 10.55 2.74
N VAL A 56 8.65 11.78 2.64
CA VAL A 56 9.29 12.30 1.44
C VAL A 56 10.77 12.52 1.70
N ALA A 57 11.60 12.21 0.73
CA ALA A 57 13.03 12.47 0.80
C ALA A 57 13.57 12.83 -0.58
N HIS A 58 14.70 13.55 -0.61
CA HIS A 58 15.35 13.85 -1.89
C HIS A 58 16.85 14.05 -1.70
N THR A 59 17.61 13.79 -2.75
CA THR A 59 19.00 14.24 -2.90
C THR A 59 19.04 15.75 -3.11
N GLU A 60 20.21 16.34 -3.08
CA GLU A 60 20.37 17.70 -3.65
C GLU A 60 19.95 17.66 -5.12
N ILE A 61 19.12 18.64 -5.53
CA ILE A 61 18.52 18.65 -6.88
C ILE A 61 19.40 19.45 -7.83
N ASP A 62 19.92 18.77 -8.83
CA ASP A 62 20.64 19.36 -9.96
C ASP A 62 19.66 19.56 -11.14
N PRO A 63 19.35 20.80 -11.54
CA PRO A 63 18.38 21.07 -12.59
C PRO A 63 18.78 20.57 -13.99
N SER A 64 20.05 20.20 -14.17
CA SER A 64 20.55 19.60 -15.42
C SER A 64 20.27 18.10 -15.55
N LYS A 65 19.88 17.44 -14.45
CA LYS A 65 19.63 16.01 -14.39
C LYS A 65 18.14 15.70 -14.39
N LYS A 66 17.80 14.53 -14.95
CA LYS A 66 16.46 13.97 -14.80
C LYS A 66 16.19 13.59 -13.34
N THR A 67 14.92 13.66 -12.95
CA THR A 67 14.45 13.29 -11.61
C THR A 67 13.68 11.99 -11.64
N VAL A 68 14.05 11.07 -10.76
CA VAL A 68 13.35 9.79 -10.56
C VAL A 68 12.71 9.79 -9.17
N LEU A 69 11.40 9.55 -9.12
CA LEU A 69 10.65 9.33 -7.89
C LEU A 69 10.56 7.83 -7.62
N LEU A 70 11.02 7.40 -6.46
CA LEU A 70 10.95 6.04 -5.98
C LEU A 70 9.79 5.92 -4.99
N TYR A 71 8.79 5.13 -5.33
CA TYR A 71 7.58 4.92 -4.54
C TYR A 71 7.57 3.55 -3.87
N ALA A 72 7.13 3.52 -2.62
CA ALA A 72 6.75 2.34 -1.86
C ALA A 72 5.76 2.75 -0.77
N HIS A 73 5.23 1.78 0.01
CA HIS A 73 4.47 2.07 1.22
C HIS A 73 5.04 1.34 2.45
N HIS A 74 4.78 1.89 3.64
CA HIS A 74 5.31 1.35 4.89
C HIS A 74 4.24 0.79 5.81
N ASP A 75 2.98 1.00 5.50
CA ASP A 75 1.87 0.35 6.20
C ASP A 75 1.65 -1.08 5.73
N VAL A 76 0.86 -1.82 6.47
CA VAL A 76 0.59 -3.23 6.21
C VAL A 76 -0.85 -3.59 6.53
N GLN A 77 -1.35 -4.65 5.88
CA GLN A 77 -2.64 -5.27 6.20
C GLN A 77 -2.65 -5.91 7.60
N PRO A 78 -3.82 -6.03 8.25
CA PRO A 78 -4.00 -6.88 9.41
C PRO A 78 -3.55 -8.32 9.14
N VAL A 79 -3.17 -9.01 10.20
CA VAL A 79 -2.67 -10.40 10.07
C VAL A 79 -3.75 -11.42 9.76
N GLY A 80 -5.03 -11.07 9.99
CA GLY A 80 -6.14 -12.01 9.82
C GLY A 80 -6.12 -13.13 10.86
N ASP A 81 -6.52 -14.33 10.45
CA ASP A 81 -6.53 -15.50 11.33
C ASP A 81 -5.10 -16.01 11.58
N LEU A 82 -4.65 -15.94 12.83
CA LEU A 82 -3.32 -16.39 13.22
C LEU A 82 -3.08 -17.89 12.99
N SER A 83 -4.14 -18.70 12.94
CA SER A 83 -4.00 -20.14 12.64
C SER A 83 -3.53 -20.41 11.20
N MET A 84 -3.61 -19.42 10.31
CA MET A 84 -3.13 -19.50 8.93
C MET A 84 -1.64 -19.16 8.78
N TRP A 85 -0.96 -18.81 9.88
CA TRP A 85 0.44 -18.45 9.88
C TRP A 85 1.30 -19.56 10.47
N ASP A 86 2.37 -19.93 9.76
CA ASP A 86 3.38 -20.87 10.27
C ASP A 86 4.34 -20.22 11.27
N THR A 87 4.42 -18.89 11.29
CA THR A 87 5.31 -18.10 12.16
C THR A 87 4.56 -16.88 12.68
N GLU A 88 5.01 -16.30 13.79
CA GLU A 88 4.48 -15.02 14.27
C GLU A 88 4.63 -13.92 13.22
N PRO A 89 3.55 -13.26 12.77
CA PRO A 89 3.57 -12.33 11.64
C PRO A 89 4.54 -11.15 11.77
N PHE A 90 4.76 -10.66 12.99
CA PHE A 90 5.65 -9.53 13.28
C PHE A 90 6.95 -9.93 13.98
N ASN A 91 7.26 -11.23 14.01
CA ASN A 91 8.55 -11.77 14.42
C ASN A 91 9.18 -12.47 13.20
N PRO A 92 9.87 -11.73 12.31
CA PRO A 92 10.29 -12.24 11.02
C PRO A 92 11.28 -13.39 11.13
N VAL A 93 11.03 -14.44 10.37
CA VAL A 93 11.82 -15.66 10.37
C VAL A 93 12.44 -15.90 9.00
N LEU A 94 13.78 -16.02 8.96
CA LEU A 94 14.49 -16.44 7.75
C LEU A 94 14.53 -17.98 7.70
N LYS A 95 13.82 -18.57 6.73
CA LYS A 95 13.75 -20.01 6.52
C LYS A 95 13.92 -20.31 5.03
N GLU A 96 14.85 -21.21 4.69
CA GLU A 96 15.09 -21.68 3.33
C GLU A 96 15.34 -20.52 2.31
N GLY A 97 16.04 -19.48 2.76
CA GLY A 97 16.37 -18.31 1.93
C GLY A 97 15.21 -17.34 1.73
N ARG A 98 14.07 -17.50 2.43
CA ARG A 98 12.90 -16.62 2.40
C ARG A 98 12.68 -16.00 3.78
N LEU A 99 12.33 -14.73 3.80
CA LEU A 99 11.92 -14.03 5.02
C LEU A 99 10.40 -14.07 5.14
N TYR A 100 9.90 -14.68 6.20
CA TYR A 100 8.49 -14.76 6.52
C TYR A 100 8.14 -13.70 7.54
N GLY A 101 7.06 -12.96 7.29
CA GLY A 101 6.53 -11.93 8.19
C GLY A 101 5.59 -10.99 7.44
N ARG A 102 4.67 -10.33 8.15
CA ARG A 102 3.74 -9.36 7.56
C ARG A 102 4.51 -8.12 7.06
N GLY A 103 4.36 -7.77 5.77
CA GLY A 103 5.09 -6.66 5.15
C GLY A 103 6.47 -7.05 4.58
N SER A 104 6.91 -8.32 4.74
CA SER A 104 8.21 -8.75 4.19
C SER A 104 8.26 -8.77 2.67
N GLY A 105 7.11 -8.86 2.01
CA GLY A 105 6.96 -8.75 0.56
C GLY A 105 6.24 -7.46 0.20
N ASP A 106 5.12 -7.20 0.82
CA ASP A 106 4.18 -6.12 0.60
C ASP A 106 4.10 -5.20 1.83
N ASN A 107 4.70 -3.99 1.84
CA ASN A 107 5.66 -3.50 0.82
C ASN A 107 6.96 -2.98 1.46
N LYS A 108 7.27 -3.35 2.72
CA LYS A 108 8.53 -2.97 3.38
C LYS A 108 9.76 -3.43 2.60
N ALA A 109 9.63 -4.52 1.81
CA ALA A 109 10.68 -4.93 0.88
C ALA A 109 10.97 -3.86 -0.18
N GLY A 110 9.95 -3.19 -0.72
CA GLY A 110 10.08 -2.09 -1.67
C GLY A 110 10.90 -0.94 -1.10
N VAL A 111 10.61 -0.54 0.14
CA VAL A 111 11.40 0.48 0.86
C VAL A 111 12.87 0.07 0.97
N VAL A 112 13.13 -1.19 1.35
CA VAL A 112 14.50 -1.71 1.50
C VAL A 112 15.22 -1.81 0.15
N VAL A 113 14.51 -2.16 -0.93
CA VAL A 113 15.05 -2.14 -2.30
C VAL A 113 15.49 -0.73 -2.67
N HIS A 114 14.62 0.25 -2.55
CA HIS A 114 14.92 1.65 -2.84
C HIS A 114 16.11 2.16 -2.03
N TYR A 115 16.11 1.91 -0.72
CA TYR A 115 17.21 2.29 0.16
C TYR A 115 18.55 1.72 -0.31
N ASN A 116 18.60 0.43 -0.66
CA ASN A 116 19.85 -0.20 -1.05
C ASN A 116 20.34 0.28 -2.43
N VAL A 117 19.44 0.55 -3.36
CA VAL A 117 19.76 1.13 -4.67
C VAL A 117 20.36 2.51 -4.49
N VAL A 118 19.68 3.40 -3.74
CA VAL A 118 20.18 4.75 -3.47
C VAL A 118 21.54 4.69 -2.77
N LYS A 119 21.66 3.90 -1.70
CA LYS A 119 22.90 3.72 -0.96
C LYS A 119 24.07 3.29 -1.84
N LYS A 120 23.81 2.38 -2.78
CA LYS A 120 24.84 1.85 -3.68
C LYS A 120 25.30 2.88 -4.72
N LEU A 121 24.40 3.73 -5.17
CA LEU A 121 24.64 4.68 -6.26
C LEU A 121 24.94 6.10 -5.77
N LEU A 122 24.86 6.36 -4.46
CA LEU A 122 24.86 7.71 -3.88
C LEU A 122 26.07 8.56 -4.27
N GLU A 123 27.25 7.94 -4.43
CA GLU A 123 28.50 8.65 -4.79
C GLU A 123 28.54 9.08 -6.27
N ASP A 124 27.77 8.43 -7.14
CA ASP A 124 27.75 8.71 -8.59
C ASP A 124 26.33 8.56 -9.15
N LEU A 125 25.40 9.37 -8.64
CA LEU A 125 24.02 9.39 -9.10
C LEU A 125 23.90 10.14 -10.44
N PRO A 126 23.52 9.46 -11.52
CA PRO A 126 23.32 10.11 -12.82
C PRO A 126 22.02 10.92 -12.90
N VAL A 127 21.16 10.80 -11.88
CA VAL A 127 19.83 11.41 -11.80
C VAL A 127 19.58 12.00 -10.42
N ASN A 128 18.66 12.94 -10.32
CA ASN A 128 18.12 13.32 -9.02
C ASN A 128 17.20 12.20 -8.50
N ILE A 129 17.24 11.96 -7.20
CA ILE A 129 16.35 11.01 -6.54
C ILE A 129 15.36 11.75 -5.66
N ARG A 130 14.10 11.41 -5.80
CA ARG A 130 13.04 11.69 -4.84
C ARG A 130 12.48 10.37 -4.32
N ILE A 131 12.06 10.37 -3.08
CA ILE A 131 11.47 9.22 -2.38
C ILE A 131 10.09 9.63 -1.92
N PHE A 132 9.12 8.77 -2.13
CA PHE A 132 7.80 8.87 -1.53
C PHE A 132 7.41 7.51 -0.97
N VAL A 133 7.25 7.45 0.36
CA VAL A 133 6.81 6.24 1.05
C VAL A 133 5.55 6.59 1.83
N GLU A 134 4.40 6.12 1.36
CA GLU A 134 3.13 6.40 2.00
C GLU A 134 2.80 5.43 3.14
N GLY A 135 1.86 5.81 4.00
CA GLY A 135 1.46 5.05 5.17
C GLY A 135 -0.02 4.64 5.18
N GLU A 136 -0.72 4.66 4.04
CA GLU A 136 -2.14 4.35 3.94
C GLU A 136 -2.54 3.61 2.64
N GLU A 137 -1.57 2.99 1.95
CA GLU A 137 -1.82 2.24 0.72
C GLU A 137 -2.84 1.13 0.96
N GLU A 138 -2.66 0.39 2.02
CA GLU A 138 -3.44 -0.79 2.40
C GLU A 138 -4.90 -0.49 2.83
N ILE A 139 -5.25 0.79 2.90
CA ILE A 139 -6.63 1.26 3.08
C ILE A 139 -7.15 2.07 1.88
N GLY A 140 -6.44 1.98 0.74
CA GLY A 140 -6.83 2.60 -0.52
C GLY A 140 -6.42 4.06 -0.67
N SER A 141 -5.40 4.51 0.05
CA SER A 141 -4.80 5.85 -0.06
C SER A 141 -5.84 6.99 -0.04
N PRO A 142 -6.71 7.06 0.96
CA PRO A 142 -7.87 7.96 0.95
C PRO A 142 -7.49 9.44 0.88
N THR A 143 -6.28 9.81 1.31
CA THR A 143 -5.83 11.20 1.29
C THR A 143 -4.77 11.49 0.22
N MET A 144 -4.50 10.55 -0.70
CA MET A 144 -3.47 10.68 -1.72
C MET A 144 -3.67 11.91 -2.62
N SER A 145 -4.90 12.19 -3.03
CA SER A 145 -5.19 13.35 -3.88
C SER A 145 -4.80 14.66 -3.19
N ASP A 146 -5.19 14.80 -1.93
CA ASP A 146 -4.86 15.97 -1.12
C ASP A 146 -3.36 16.06 -0.84
N PHE A 147 -2.72 14.91 -0.61
CA PHE A 147 -1.28 14.85 -0.40
C PHE A 147 -0.51 15.33 -1.64
N ILE A 148 -0.87 14.84 -2.82
CA ILE A 148 -0.25 15.25 -4.10
C ILE A 148 -0.48 16.73 -4.36
N GLU A 149 -1.70 17.24 -4.14
CA GLU A 149 -2.01 18.65 -4.37
C GLU A 149 -1.18 19.58 -3.49
N GLN A 150 -1.04 19.25 -2.21
CA GLN A 150 -0.30 20.05 -1.23
C GLN A 150 1.22 19.93 -1.35
N ASN A 151 1.73 18.82 -1.95
CA ASN A 151 3.16 18.50 -1.99
C ASN A 151 3.70 18.27 -3.41
N ARG A 152 3.12 18.91 -4.43
CA ARG A 152 3.50 18.72 -5.85
C ARG A 152 4.99 18.85 -6.08
N GLU A 153 5.61 19.89 -5.54
CA GLU A 153 7.04 20.17 -5.71
C GLU A 153 7.91 19.02 -5.16
N ALA A 154 7.51 18.42 -4.04
CA ALA A 154 8.24 17.30 -3.45
C ALA A 154 8.14 16.00 -4.26
N LEU A 155 7.09 15.87 -5.10
CA LEU A 155 6.78 14.65 -5.85
C LEU A 155 7.07 14.78 -7.35
N GLU A 156 7.37 15.99 -7.85
CA GLU A 156 7.61 16.22 -9.27
C GLU A 156 8.80 15.39 -9.77
N ALA A 157 8.58 14.62 -10.85
CA ALA A 157 9.60 13.74 -11.40
C ALA A 157 9.38 13.48 -12.89
N ASP A 158 10.44 13.14 -13.62
CA ASP A 158 10.38 12.69 -15.00
C ASP A 158 9.96 11.22 -15.11
N VAL A 159 10.30 10.41 -14.12
CA VAL A 159 10.02 8.97 -14.05
C VAL A 159 9.62 8.59 -12.63
N ILE A 160 8.61 7.74 -12.52
CA ILE A 160 8.21 7.12 -11.25
C ILE A 160 8.53 5.63 -11.32
N VAL A 161 9.21 5.13 -10.29
CA VAL A 161 9.50 3.71 -10.10
C VAL A 161 8.72 3.22 -8.88
N ILE A 162 7.79 2.32 -9.09
CA ILE A 162 6.94 1.74 -8.06
C ILE A 162 7.49 0.34 -7.73
N ALA A 163 8.01 0.15 -6.50
CA ALA A 163 8.51 -1.15 -6.04
C ALA A 163 7.42 -1.89 -5.25
N ASP A 164 6.28 -2.09 -5.89
CA ASP A 164 5.08 -2.69 -5.32
C ASP A 164 4.44 -3.70 -6.27
N SER A 165 5.28 -4.54 -6.85
CA SER A 165 4.84 -5.63 -7.72
C SER A 165 5.75 -6.85 -7.57
N ALA A 166 5.18 -8.03 -7.84
CA ALA A 166 5.92 -9.27 -7.75
C ALA A 166 6.67 -9.60 -9.04
N ASN A 167 7.81 -10.25 -8.93
CA ASN A 167 8.45 -10.93 -10.05
C ASN A 167 7.63 -12.16 -10.47
N VAL A 168 7.67 -12.51 -11.75
CA VAL A 168 6.99 -13.73 -12.28
C VAL A 168 7.42 -14.97 -11.52
N LYS A 169 8.70 -15.05 -11.13
CA LYS A 169 9.24 -16.07 -10.21
C LYS A 169 10.55 -15.61 -9.58
N ILE A 170 10.94 -16.30 -8.52
CA ILE A 170 12.21 -16.06 -7.84
C ILE A 170 13.39 -16.16 -8.81
N GLY A 171 14.30 -15.19 -8.78
CA GLY A 171 15.49 -15.15 -9.64
C GLY A 171 15.25 -14.66 -11.07
N VAL A 172 14.02 -14.26 -11.42
CA VAL A 172 13.70 -13.66 -12.72
C VAL A 172 13.26 -12.22 -12.52
N PRO A 173 14.17 -11.24 -12.71
CA PRO A 173 13.81 -9.84 -12.67
C PRO A 173 12.68 -9.54 -13.66
N THR A 174 11.67 -8.84 -13.19
CA THR A 174 10.46 -8.56 -13.98
C THR A 174 10.12 -7.07 -13.85
N ILE A 175 9.78 -6.45 -14.98
CA ILE A 175 9.21 -5.09 -15.01
C ILE A 175 7.75 -5.22 -15.43
N THR A 176 6.84 -4.81 -14.55
CA THR A 176 5.42 -4.71 -14.85
C THR A 176 5.19 -3.45 -15.68
N THR A 177 4.72 -3.60 -16.91
CA THR A 177 4.51 -2.49 -17.84
C THR A 177 3.06 -2.07 -17.97
N THR A 178 2.13 -2.91 -17.52
CA THR A 178 0.69 -2.66 -17.57
C THR A 178 0.01 -3.24 -16.35
N LEU A 179 -1.04 -2.56 -15.89
CA LEU A 179 -1.90 -3.03 -14.81
C LEU A 179 -3.34 -3.15 -15.32
N ARG A 180 -4.12 -4.03 -14.70
CA ARG A 180 -5.57 -4.08 -14.93
C ARG A 180 -6.22 -2.82 -14.37
N GLY A 181 -7.35 -2.42 -14.96
CA GLY A 181 -8.22 -1.43 -14.35
C GLY A 181 -8.98 -1.98 -13.14
N LEU A 182 -9.51 -1.07 -12.34
CA LEU A 182 -10.41 -1.34 -11.24
C LEU A 182 -11.63 -0.42 -11.39
N VAL A 183 -12.82 -1.00 -11.17
CA VAL A 183 -14.06 -0.25 -10.97
C VAL A 183 -14.71 -0.86 -9.74
N ASP A 184 -15.00 -0.03 -8.77
CA ASP A 184 -15.76 -0.38 -7.57
C ASP A 184 -17.00 0.49 -7.45
N GLY A 185 -17.94 0.08 -6.62
CA GLY A 185 -19.17 0.82 -6.40
C GLY A 185 -20.03 0.18 -5.30
N PHE A 186 -21.08 0.89 -4.95
CA PHE A 186 -22.04 0.44 -3.95
C PHE A 186 -23.39 0.20 -4.61
N ILE A 187 -24.06 -0.87 -4.20
CA ILE A 187 -25.44 -1.13 -4.57
C ILE A 187 -26.25 -1.10 -3.29
N GLU A 188 -27.12 -0.12 -3.18
CA GLU A 188 -28.03 0.01 -2.06
C GLU A 188 -29.46 -0.31 -2.52
N VAL A 189 -30.14 -1.19 -1.79
CA VAL A 189 -31.55 -1.50 -2.00
C VAL A 189 -32.29 -1.07 -0.76
N ASP A 190 -32.91 0.09 -0.85
CA ASP A 190 -33.75 0.64 0.21
C ASP A 190 -35.22 0.26 0.02
N GLN A 191 -35.86 -0.11 1.12
CA GLN A 191 -37.29 -0.40 1.15
C GLN A 191 -38.00 0.61 2.05
N PRO A 192 -39.00 1.32 1.52
CA PRO A 192 -39.70 2.36 2.27
C PRO A 192 -40.63 1.81 3.39
N MET A 193 -40.67 0.49 3.57
CA MET A 193 -41.57 -0.17 4.52
C MET A 193 -40.83 -0.69 5.75
N ARG A 194 -41.52 -0.65 6.91
CA ARG A 194 -41.01 -1.33 8.12
C ARG A 194 -40.94 -2.84 7.87
N PRO A 195 -40.10 -3.57 8.64
CA PRO A 195 -40.07 -5.03 8.57
C PRO A 195 -41.48 -5.62 8.69
N VAL A 196 -41.82 -6.48 7.75
CA VAL A 196 -43.16 -7.11 7.67
C VAL A 196 -43.02 -8.58 8.02
N HIS A 197 -43.98 -9.10 8.78
CA HIS A 197 -44.04 -10.53 9.09
C HIS A 197 -44.24 -11.34 7.79
N SER A 198 -43.41 -12.36 7.58
CA SER A 198 -43.40 -13.16 6.35
C SER A 198 -44.71 -13.78 5.97
N GLY A 199 -45.51 -14.18 6.97
CA GLY A 199 -46.89 -14.72 6.76
C GLY A 199 -47.91 -13.68 6.29
N MET A 200 -47.60 -12.37 6.39
CA MET A 200 -48.48 -11.27 5.98
C MET A 200 -48.01 -10.58 4.71
N GLY A 201 -46.69 -10.43 4.55
CA GLY A 201 -46.11 -9.71 3.44
C GLY A 201 -45.30 -10.56 2.44
N GLY A 202 -45.07 -11.84 2.77
CA GLY A 202 -44.32 -12.74 1.90
C GLY A 202 -44.98 -12.92 0.53
N GLY A 203 -44.22 -12.75 -0.54
CA GLY A 203 -44.68 -12.80 -1.92
C GLY A 203 -45.42 -11.55 -2.41
N ILE A 204 -45.77 -10.61 -1.53
CA ILE A 204 -46.43 -9.33 -1.87
C ILE A 204 -45.41 -8.18 -1.84
N VAL A 205 -44.62 -8.13 -0.76
CA VAL A 205 -43.57 -7.12 -0.60
C VAL A 205 -42.27 -7.69 -1.15
N PRO A 206 -41.57 -6.97 -2.07
CA PRO A 206 -40.27 -7.39 -2.56
C PRO A 206 -39.29 -7.56 -1.39
N ASP A 207 -38.57 -8.67 -1.37
CA ASP A 207 -37.48 -8.90 -0.43
C ASP A 207 -36.21 -8.22 -0.93
N ALA A 208 -35.57 -7.40 -0.07
CA ALA A 208 -34.38 -6.63 -0.46
C ALA A 208 -33.18 -7.52 -0.90
N PHE A 209 -32.98 -8.67 -0.26
CA PHE A 209 -31.98 -9.64 -0.65
C PHE A 209 -32.25 -10.24 -2.02
N MET A 210 -33.51 -10.56 -2.32
CA MET A 210 -33.87 -11.08 -3.63
C MET A 210 -33.69 -10.04 -4.73
N VAL A 211 -34.00 -8.78 -4.46
CA VAL A 211 -33.79 -7.69 -5.41
C VAL A 211 -32.28 -7.48 -5.63
N LEU A 212 -31.49 -7.37 -4.56
CA LEU A 212 -30.05 -7.22 -4.62
C LEU A 212 -29.39 -8.38 -5.39
N SER A 213 -29.79 -9.61 -5.08
CA SER A 213 -29.26 -10.80 -5.76
C SER A 213 -29.51 -10.77 -7.27
N LYS A 214 -30.70 -10.32 -7.70
CA LYS A 214 -31.02 -10.16 -9.13
C LYS A 214 -30.21 -9.08 -9.80
N ILE A 215 -29.97 -7.94 -9.12
CA ILE A 215 -29.13 -6.86 -9.62
C ILE A 215 -27.70 -7.37 -9.80
N ILE A 216 -27.12 -8.02 -8.78
CA ILE A 216 -25.77 -8.58 -8.85
C ILE A 216 -25.66 -9.62 -9.98
N ALA A 217 -26.63 -10.51 -10.08
CA ALA A 217 -26.66 -11.53 -11.13
C ALA A 217 -26.73 -10.93 -12.54
N SER A 218 -27.35 -9.74 -12.70
CA SER A 218 -27.47 -9.09 -14.01
C SER A 218 -26.17 -8.49 -14.54
N PHE A 219 -25.11 -8.39 -13.71
CA PHE A 219 -23.81 -7.93 -14.17
C PHE A 219 -23.04 -8.97 -14.99
N HIS A 220 -23.49 -10.21 -14.97
CA HIS A 220 -22.84 -11.29 -15.70
C HIS A 220 -23.82 -12.06 -16.57
N ASP A 221 -23.37 -12.48 -17.74
CA ASP A 221 -24.08 -13.44 -18.55
C ASP A 221 -23.90 -14.88 -17.99
N ASP A 222 -24.60 -15.84 -18.60
CA ASP A 222 -24.52 -17.26 -18.22
C ASP A 222 -23.09 -17.85 -18.41
N LYS A 223 -22.20 -17.16 -19.10
CA LYS A 223 -20.79 -17.54 -19.32
C LYS A 223 -19.84 -16.82 -18.36
N GLY A 224 -20.35 -15.92 -17.49
CA GLY A 224 -19.57 -15.14 -16.56
C GLY A 224 -18.90 -13.88 -17.14
N ASN A 225 -19.28 -13.45 -18.35
CA ASN A 225 -18.80 -12.19 -18.91
C ASN A 225 -19.60 -11.02 -18.30
N LEU A 226 -18.92 -9.91 -18.06
CA LEU A 226 -19.55 -8.65 -17.66
C LEU A 226 -20.46 -8.12 -18.79
N GLN A 227 -21.64 -7.60 -18.40
CA GLN A 227 -22.63 -6.97 -19.29
C GLN A 227 -22.68 -5.47 -19.09
#